data_3646960bf0032be3dcb963b5d2225d45
#
_entry.id   3646960bf0032be3dcb963b5d2225d45
#
_cell.length_a   1.000
_cell.length_b   1.000
_cell.length_c   1.000
_cell.angle_alpha   90.00
_cell.angle_beta   90.00
_cell.angle_gamma   90.00
#
_symmetry.space_group_name_H-M   'P 1'
#
loop_
_entity.id
_entity.type
_entity.pdbx_description
1 polymer ?
#
loop_
_entity_poly.entity_id
_entity_poly.type
_entity_poly.pdbx_seq_one_letter_code
_entity_poly.pdbx_strand_id
1 'polypeptide(L)'
;MTSIQQRAELHRQIWQIANDVRGSVDGWDFKQYVLGALFYRFISENFSSYIEAGDDSICYAKLDDSVITDDIKDDAIKTKGYFIYPSQLFCNVAAKANTNDRLNADLNSIFVAIESSAYGYPSEADIKGLFADFDTTSNRLGNTVKDKNARLAAVLKGVEGLKLGDFHEHQIDLFGDAYEFLISNYAANAGKSGGEFFTPQHVSKLIAQLAMHGQTHVNKIYDPAAGSGSLLLQAKKQFDDHIIEEGFFGQEINHTTYNLARMNMFLHNINYDKFDIKLGNTLTEPHFRDEKPFDAIVSNPPYSVKWIGSDDPTLINDERFAPAGVLAPKSKADFAFVLHALNYLSAKGRAAIVCFPGIFYRGGAEQKIRQYLVDNNYVETVISLAPNLFFGTTIAVNILVLSKHKTDTNVQFIDASELFKKETNNNILTDAHIEKIMQVFASKEDVAHLTKSVTFETVVANDYNLSVSSYVEAKDNREIINIAELNAELKTTVSKIDQLRKDIDAIVAEIEGCEVQK
;
A
#
# COMPACT_ATOMS: atom_id res chain seq x y z
N MET A 1 22.26 -12.19 12.72
CA MET A 1 21.67 -10.81 12.66
C MET A 1 20.21 -10.91 13.03
N THR A 2 19.63 -9.90 13.70
CA THR A 2 18.19 -9.86 13.91
C THR A 2 17.49 -9.55 12.57
N SER A 3 16.22 -9.94 12.40
CA SER A 3 15.44 -9.66 11.17
C SER A 3 15.41 -8.15 10.83
N ILE A 4 15.41 -7.29 11.85
CA ILE A 4 15.47 -5.82 11.69
C ILE A 4 16.82 -5.39 11.10
N GLN A 5 17.94 -5.98 11.55
CA GLN A 5 19.27 -5.66 11.01
C GLN A 5 19.44 -6.16 9.58
N GLN A 6 18.88 -7.30 9.24
CA GLN A 6 18.89 -7.84 7.87
C GLN A 6 18.10 -6.93 6.91
N ARG A 7 16.92 -6.46 7.31
CA ARG A 7 16.12 -5.51 6.54
C ARG A 7 16.85 -4.17 6.34
N ALA A 8 17.43 -3.62 7.39
CA ALA A 8 18.17 -2.35 7.30
C ALA A 8 19.37 -2.44 6.33
N GLU A 9 20.10 -3.55 6.36
CA GLU A 9 21.21 -3.80 5.44
C GLU A 9 20.74 -3.99 4.01
N LEU A 10 19.64 -4.73 3.79
CA LEU A 10 19.01 -4.90 2.48
C LEU A 10 18.58 -3.55 1.89
N HIS A 11 17.92 -2.70 2.68
CA HIS A 11 17.52 -1.36 2.28
C HIS A 11 18.74 -0.50 1.88
N ARG A 12 19.84 -0.60 2.63
CA ARG A 12 21.08 0.11 2.31
C ARG A 12 21.68 -0.36 0.99
N GLN A 13 21.70 -1.67 0.74
CA GLN A 13 22.21 -2.25 -0.52
C GLN A 13 21.34 -1.82 -1.73
N ILE A 14 20.03 -1.81 -1.58
CA ILE A 14 19.11 -1.31 -2.63
C ILE A 14 19.39 0.16 -2.95
N TRP A 15 19.59 1.01 -1.93
CA TRP A 15 19.99 2.40 -2.14
C TRP A 15 21.34 2.54 -2.85
N GLN A 16 22.29 1.64 -2.58
CA GLN A 16 23.57 1.64 -3.26
C GLN A 16 23.41 1.37 -4.76
N ILE A 17 22.60 0.37 -5.15
CA ILE A 17 22.29 0.10 -6.56
C ILE A 17 21.68 1.36 -7.20
N ALA A 18 20.76 2.02 -6.52
CA ALA A 18 20.16 3.26 -6.99
C ALA A 18 21.19 4.37 -7.22
N ASN A 19 22.20 4.48 -6.34
CA ASN A 19 23.26 5.49 -6.47
C ASN A 19 24.27 5.15 -7.58
N ASP A 20 24.63 3.89 -7.76
CA ASP A 20 25.63 3.44 -8.74
C ASP A 20 25.15 3.65 -10.19
N VAL A 21 23.84 3.65 -10.40
CA VAL A 21 23.23 3.90 -11.71
C VAL A 21 22.76 5.36 -11.88
N ARG A 22 22.90 6.19 -10.82
CA ARG A 22 22.45 7.57 -10.70
C ARG A 22 23.27 8.52 -11.55
N GLY A 23 23.34 8.64 -12.69
CA GLY A 23 24.11 9.67 -13.46
C GLY A 23 23.47 10.02 -14.78
N SER A 24 22.45 9.29 -15.19
CA SER A 24 21.92 9.37 -16.53
C SER A 24 20.46 8.96 -16.70
N VAL A 25 19.79 8.50 -15.65
CA VAL A 25 18.37 8.11 -15.69
C VAL A 25 17.67 8.88 -14.58
N ASP A 26 16.52 9.48 -14.89
CA ASP A 26 15.71 10.18 -13.89
C ASP A 26 15.34 9.18 -12.76
N GLY A 27 15.40 9.63 -11.52
CA GLY A 27 15.35 8.73 -10.34
C GLY A 27 14.12 7.82 -10.26
N TRP A 28 13.08 8.12 -11.04
CA TRP A 28 11.87 7.32 -11.22
C TRP A 28 12.05 6.13 -12.17
N ASP A 29 12.55 6.38 -13.33
CA ASP A 29 12.69 5.36 -14.38
C ASP A 29 13.64 4.23 -13.96
N PHE A 30 14.66 4.59 -13.16
CA PHE A 30 15.61 3.62 -12.62
C PHE A 30 14.94 2.59 -11.68
N LYS A 31 13.97 3.00 -10.87
CA LYS A 31 13.29 2.09 -9.93
C LYS A 31 12.53 0.98 -10.64
N GLN A 32 11.94 1.25 -11.80
CA GLN A 32 11.26 0.22 -12.60
C GLN A 32 12.22 -0.88 -13.03
N TYR A 33 13.45 -0.52 -13.43
CA TYR A 33 14.47 -1.51 -13.79
C TYR A 33 14.94 -2.36 -12.61
N VAL A 34 15.11 -1.75 -11.44
CA VAL A 34 15.45 -2.51 -10.22
C VAL A 34 14.32 -3.42 -9.79
N LEU A 35 13.07 -2.92 -9.79
CA LEU A 35 11.88 -3.70 -9.48
C LEU A 35 11.71 -4.89 -10.44
N GLY A 36 11.82 -4.66 -11.74
CA GLY A 36 11.72 -5.73 -12.75
C GLY A 36 12.86 -6.75 -12.66
N ALA A 37 14.10 -6.29 -12.40
CA ALA A 37 15.24 -7.19 -12.22
C ALA A 37 15.13 -8.02 -10.92
N LEU A 38 14.63 -7.42 -9.82
CA LEU A 38 14.35 -8.13 -8.57
C LEU A 38 13.28 -9.20 -8.78
N PHE A 39 12.21 -8.85 -9.50
CA PHE A 39 11.16 -9.80 -9.84
C PHE A 39 11.69 -10.94 -10.73
N TYR A 40 12.46 -10.62 -11.76
CA TYR A 40 13.09 -11.62 -12.63
C TYR A 40 14.01 -12.57 -11.85
N ARG A 41 14.82 -12.04 -10.92
CA ARG A 41 15.62 -12.86 -10.02
C ARG A 41 14.75 -13.79 -9.18
N PHE A 42 13.70 -13.26 -8.57
CA PHE A 42 12.79 -14.04 -7.73
C PHE A 42 12.16 -15.19 -8.51
N ILE A 43 11.52 -14.90 -9.66
CA ILE A 43 10.84 -15.96 -10.42
C ILE A 43 11.84 -17.02 -10.94
N SER A 44 13.08 -16.61 -11.28
CA SER A 44 14.14 -17.53 -11.70
C SER A 44 14.56 -18.47 -10.56
N GLU A 45 14.83 -17.91 -9.37
CA GLU A 45 15.23 -18.70 -8.21
C GLU A 45 14.08 -19.60 -7.70
N ASN A 46 12.84 -19.07 -7.65
CA ASN A 46 11.65 -19.83 -7.27
C ASN A 46 11.38 -20.99 -8.26
N PHE A 47 11.57 -20.74 -9.54
CA PHE A 47 11.41 -21.77 -10.58
C PHE A 47 12.47 -22.86 -10.47
N SER A 48 13.76 -22.50 -10.29
CA SER A 48 14.83 -23.46 -10.08
C SER A 48 14.58 -24.34 -8.87
N SER A 49 14.23 -23.73 -7.74
CA SER A 49 13.90 -24.46 -6.50
C SER A 49 12.72 -25.42 -6.67
N TYR A 50 11.72 -25.04 -7.47
CA TYR A 50 10.59 -25.93 -7.80
C TYR A 50 11.06 -27.14 -8.62
N ILE A 51 11.85 -26.95 -9.68
CA ILE A 51 12.33 -28.05 -10.53
C ILE A 51 13.29 -28.97 -9.76
N GLU A 52 14.14 -28.41 -8.92
CA GLU A 52 15.10 -29.16 -8.09
C GLU A 52 14.40 -29.95 -6.98
N ALA A 53 13.20 -29.54 -6.56
CA ALA A 53 12.34 -30.23 -5.60
C ALA A 53 13.05 -30.68 -4.29
N GLY A 54 14.11 -29.97 -3.89
CA GLY A 54 14.94 -30.31 -2.71
C GLY A 54 15.97 -31.42 -2.95
N ASP A 55 16.21 -31.82 -4.19
CA ASP A 55 17.29 -32.74 -4.55
C ASP A 55 18.60 -31.99 -4.84
N ASP A 56 19.49 -31.95 -3.86
CA ASP A 56 20.80 -31.28 -3.95
C ASP A 56 21.70 -31.82 -5.08
N SER A 57 21.39 -32.99 -5.66
CA SER A 57 22.13 -33.53 -6.82
C SER A 57 21.78 -32.85 -8.14
N ILE A 58 20.64 -32.16 -8.20
CA ILE A 58 20.15 -31.46 -9.38
C ILE A 58 20.47 -29.96 -9.21
N CYS A 59 21.17 -29.40 -10.19
CA CYS A 59 21.35 -27.95 -10.29
C CYS A 59 20.75 -27.49 -11.63
N TYR A 60 19.51 -27.02 -11.59
CA TYR A 60 18.76 -26.65 -12.79
C TYR A 60 19.50 -25.61 -13.64
N ALA A 61 20.16 -24.64 -13.02
CA ALA A 61 20.93 -23.61 -13.70
C ALA A 61 22.13 -24.13 -14.52
N LYS A 62 22.58 -25.37 -14.28
CA LYS A 62 23.69 -26.01 -15.00
C LYS A 62 23.26 -26.96 -16.11
N LEU A 63 21.96 -27.20 -16.24
CA LEU A 63 21.44 -28.08 -17.28
C LEU A 63 21.52 -27.37 -18.65
N ASP A 64 21.64 -28.19 -19.70
CA ASP A 64 21.49 -27.71 -21.08
C ASP A 64 20.00 -27.62 -21.42
N ASP A 65 19.59 -26.60 -22.15
CA ASP A 65 18.18 -26.40 -22.53
C ASP A 65 17.60 -27.60 -23.31
N SER A 66 18.44 -28.34 -24.01
CA SER A 66 18.03 -29.52 -24.80
C SER A 66 17.56 -30.73 -23.97
N VAL A 67 17.87 -30.78 -22.68
CA VAL A 67 17.39 -31.85 -21.81
C VAL A 67 15.95 -31.64 -21.32
N ILE A 68 15.40 -30.46 -21.57
CA ILE A 68 14.03 -30.11 -21.16
C ILE A 68 13.05 -30.70 -22.17
N THR A 69 12.21 -31.58 -21.69
CA THR A 69 11.13 -32.20 -22.50
C THR A 69 9.86 -31.33 -22.45
N ASP A 70 8.98 -31.51 -23.42
CA ASP A 70 7.69 -30.84 -23.45
C ASP A 70 6.83 -31.20 -22.23
N ASP A 71 6.93 -32.43 -21.71
CA ASP A 71 6.19 -32.86 -20.51
C ASP A 71 6.65 -32.09 -19.26
N ILE A 72 7.97 -31.91 -19.08
CA ILE A 72 8.53 -31.10 -17.97
C ILE A 72 8.05 -29.65 -18.06
N LYS A 73 8.06 -29.11 -19.28
CA LYS A 73 7.61 -27.75 -19.53
C LYS A 73 6.11 -27.57 -19.22
N ASP A 74 5.29 -28.49 -19.71
CA ASP A 74 3.83 -28.48 -19.50
C ASP A 74 3.45 -28.58 -18.02
N ASP A 75 4.09 -29.49 -17.28
CA ASP A 75 3.88 -29.67 -15.84
C ASP A 75 4.29 -28.41 -15.06
N ALA A 76 5.43 -27.84 -15.38
CA ALA A 76 5.92 -26.62 -14.74
C ALA A 76 4.98 -25.43 -14.99
N ILE A 77 4.46 -25.26 -16.22
CA ILE A 77 3.51 -24.17 -16.52
C ILE A 77 2.19 -24.39 -15.76
N LYS A 78 1.67 -25.59 -15.71
CA LYS A 78 0.45 -25.91 -14.96
C LYS A 78 0.59 -25.61 -13.47
N THR A 79 1.78 -25.83 -12.91
CA THR A 79 2.02 -25.65 -11.47
C THR A 79 2.43 -24.23 -11.11
N LYS A 80 3.38 -23.63 -11.86
CA LYS A 80 3.97 -22.31 -11.55
C LYS A 80 3.36 -21.17 -12.34
N GLY A 81 2.63 -21.48 -13.41
CA GLY A 81 2.04 -20.51 -14.32
C GLY A 81 2.94 -20.06 -15.47
N TYR A 82 4.24 -20.34 -15.44
CA TYR A 82 5.23 -19.93 -16.44
C TYR A 82 6.34 -20.95 -16.57
N PHE A 83 7.20 -20.76 -17.58
CA PHE A 83 8.39 -21.57 -17.79
C PHE A 83 9.63 -20.71 -18.06
N ILE A 84 10.79 -21.11 -17.52
CA ILE A 84 12.10 -20.48 -17.73
C ILE A 84 13.12 -21.56 -18.06
N TYR A 85 13.77 -21.47 -19.23
CA TYR A 85 14.88 -22.38 -19.58
C TYR A 85 16.11 -22.13 -18.71
N PRO A 86 16.97 -23.13 -18.49
CA PRO A 86 18.22 -22.97 -17.74
C PRO A 86 19.08 -21.78 -18.22
N SER A 87 19.26 -21.63 -19.54
CA SER A 87 20.01 -20.52 -20.14
C SER A 87 19.40 -19.15 -19.88
N GLN A 88 18.11 -19.09 -19.59
CA GLN A 88 17.31 -17.87 -19.35
C GLN A 88 17.18 -17.50 -17.88
N LEU A 89 17.73 -18.29 -16.97
CA LEU A 89 17.71 -17.97 -15.54
C LEU A 89 18.50 -16.71 -15.24
N PHE A 90 18.03 -15.91 -14.29
CA PHE A 90 18.65 -14.66 -13.87
C PHE A 90 20.15 -14.83 -13.60
N CYS A 91 20.56 -15.86 -12.84
CA CYS A 91 21.96 -16.11 -12.49
C CYS A 91 22.84 -16.31 -13.74
N ASN A 92 22.38 -17.05 -14.74
CA ASN A 92 23.12 -17.31 -15.97
C ASN A 92 23.21 -16.07 -16.87
N VAL A 93 22.18 -15.26 -16.92
CA VAL A 93 22.15 -13.99 -17.67
C VAL A 93 23.02 -12.93 -16.97
N ALA A 94 22.89 -12.78 -15.65
CA ALA A 94 23.68 -11.85 -14.86
C ALA A 94 25.19 -12.19 -14.92
N ALA A 95 25.57 -13.48 -14.88
CA ALA A 95 26.95 -13.90 -14.98
C ALA A 95 27.65 -13.40 -16.27
N LYS A 96 26.92 -13.31 -17.37
CA LYS A 96 27.43 -12.89 -18.69
C LYS A 96 27.15 -11.41 -19.00
N ALA A 97 26.45 -10.68 -18.15
CA ALA A 97 25.91 -9.36 -18.47
C ALA A 97 26.96 -8.34 -18.90
N ASN A 98 28.14 -8.32 -18.26
CA ASN A 98 29.21 -7.36 -18.59
C ASN A 98 29.92 -7.62 -19.92
N THR A 99 29.78 -8.81 -20.48
CA THR A 99 30.46 -9.23 -21.74
C THR A 99 29.48 -9.43 -22.89
N ASN A 100 28.18 -9.24 -22.65
CA ASN A 100 27.15 -9.44 -23.65
C ASN A 100 26.81 -8.13 -24.36
N ASP A 101 27.30 -7.98 -25.59
CA ASP A 101 27.05 -6.81 -26.44
C ASP A 101 25.59 -6.69 -26.94
N ARG A 102 24.76 -7.73 -26.71
CA ARG A 102 23.36 -7.81 -27.12
C ARG A 102 22.40 -7.93 -25.90
N LEU A 103 22.87 -7.61 -24.71
CA LEU A 103 22.14 -7.85 -23.46
C LEU A 103 20.71 -7.28 -23.49
N ASN A 104 20.51 -6.09 -24.06
CA ASN A 104 19.18 -5.49 -24.17
C ASN A 104 18.23 -6.30 -25.06
N ALA A 105 18.70 -6.85 -26.17
CA ALA A 105 17.89 -7.67 -27.05
C ALA A 105 17.63 -9.06 -26.47
N ASP A 106 18.64 -9.66 -25.84
CA ASP A 106 18.52 -10.97 -25.22
C ASP A 106 17.56 -10.94 -24.01
N LEU A 107 17.64 -9.91 -23.15
CA LEU A 107 16.68 -9.73 -22.05
C LEU A 107 15.25 -9.57 -22.55
N ASN A 108 15.04 -8.76 -23.59
CA ASN A 108 13.71 -8.63 -24.19
C ASN A 108 13.17 -9.99 -24.68
N SER A 109 14.03 -10.76 -25.37
CA SER A 109 13.66 -12.09 -25.88
C SER A 109 13.33 -13.06 -24.75
N ILE A 110 14.06 -13.01 -23.64
CA ILE A 110 13.82 -13.84 -22.45
C ILE A 110 12.47 -13.48 -21.82
N PHE A 111 12.20 -12.18 -21.62
CA PHE A 111 10.92 -11.75 -21.03
C PHE A 111 9.72 -12.14 -21.90
N VAL A 112 9.84 -11.94 -23.22
CA VAL A 112 8.81 -12.40 -24.17
C VAL A 112 8.65 -13.94 -24.12
N ALA A 113 9.74 -14.69 -23.99
CA ALA A 113 9.67 -16.15 -23.89
C ALA A 113 8.97 -16.63 -22.62
N ILE A 114 9.28 -15.99 -21.46
CA ILE A 114 8.64 -16.29 -20.18
C ILE A 114 7.13 -15.99 -20.27
N GLU A 115 6.74 -14.79 -20.73
CA GLU A 115 5.34 -14.41 -20.87
C GLU A 115 4.58 -15.31 -21.85
N SER A 116 5.19 -15.63 -23.00
CA SER A 116 4.59 -16.47 -24.03
C SER A 116 4.49 -17.94 -23.61
N SER A 117 5.26 -18.39 -22.62
CA SER A 117 5.17 -19.77 -22.12
C SER A 117 3.81 -20.09 -21.55
N ALA A 118 3.10 -19.09 -21.00
CA ALA A 118 1.77 -19.24 -20.43
C ALA A 118 0.64 -19.21 -21.47
N TYR A 119 0.93 -18.99 -22.75
CA TYR A 119 -0.09 -18.90 -23.79
C TYR A 119 -0.93 -20.17 -23.90
N GLY A 120 -2.25 -20.00 -23.79
CA GLY A 120 -3.22 -21.11 -23.80
C GLY A 120 -3.37 -21.84 -22.45
N TYR A 121 -2.67 -21.42 -21.41
CA TYR A 121 -2.83 -21.92 -20.05
C TYR A 121 -3.70 -20.98 -19.20
N PRO A 122 -4.30 -21.47 -18.08
CA PRO A 122 -5.09 -20.62 -17.18
C PRO A 122 -4.35 -19.40 -16.64
N SER A 123 -3.03 -19.49 -16.50
CA SER A 123 -2.14 -18.43 -16.02
C SER A 123 -1.82 -17.33 -17.05
N GLU A 124 -2.27 -17.45 -18.30
CA GLU A 124 -1.90 -16.50 -19.38
C GLU A 124 -2.19 -15.05 -18.97
N ALA A 125 -3.36 -14.78 -18.40
CA ALA A 125 -3.75 -13.43 -18.00
C ALA A 125 -2.85 -12.85 -16.90
N ASP A 126 -2.35 -13.70 -15.99
CA ASP A 126 -1.54 -13.30 -14.85
C ASP A 126 -0.07 -13.10 -15.20
N ILE A 127 0.41 -13.76 -16.26
CA ILE A 127 1.81 -13.73 -16.70
C ILE A 127 2.04 -12.69 -17.81
N LYS A 128 1.10 -12.55 -18.72
CA LYS A 128 1.21 -11.64 -19.86
C LYS A 128 1.42 -10.18 -19.43
N GLY A 129 2.46 -9.54 -20.00
CA GLY A 129 2.77 -8.14 -19.77
C GLY A 129 3.39 -7.83 -18.40
N LEU A 130 3.84 -8.82 -17.64
CA LEU A 130 4.53 -8.58 -16.36
C LEU A 130 5.78 -7.73 -16.52
N PHE A 131 6.53 -7.91 -17.62
CA PHE A 131 7.76 -7.15 -17.91
C PHE A 131 7.53 -5.91 -18.76
N ALA A 132 6.28 -5.49 -19.03
CA ALA A 132 5.97 -4.37 -19.93
C ALA A 132 6.64 -3.04 -19.50
N ASP A 133 6.82 -2.82 -18.20
CA ASP A 133 7.47 -1.63 -17.65
C ASP A 133 9.03 -1.73 -17.65
N PHE A 134 9.60 -2.90 -18.00
CA PHE A 134 11.04 -3.12 -18.15
C PHE A 134 11.48 -2.96 -19.62
N ASP A 135 11.41 -1.73 -20.14
CA ASP A 135 11.78 -1.46 -21.54
C ASP A 135 13.31 -1.45 -21.75
N THR A 136 13.84 -2.60 -22.22
CA THR A 136 15.28 -2.80 -22.50
C THR A 136 15.81 -1.94 -23.65
N THR A 137 14.91 -1.32 -24.42
CA THR A 137 15.25 -0.50 -25.61
C THR A 137 15.15 1.00 -25.35
N SER A 138 14.64 1.40 -24.20
CA SER A 138 14.38 2.77 -23.83
C SER A 138 15.62 3.68 -23.96
N ASN A 139 15.44 4.88 -24.53
CA ASN A 139 16.47 5.90 -24.57
C ASN A 139 16.84 6.45 -23.17
N ARG A 140 16.04 6.18 -22.17
CA ARG A 140 16.36 6.48 -20.77
C ARG A 140 17.55 5.68 -20.25
N LEU A 141 17.78 4.46 -20.79
CA LEU A 141 18.97 3.66 -20.51
C LEU A 141 20.22 4.17 -21.24
N GLY A 142 20.09 5.07 -22.20
CA GLY A 142 21.19 5.65 -22.99
C GLY A 142 20.87 5.76 -24.47
N ASN A 143 21.65 6.57 -25.14
CA ASN A 143 21.45 6.84 -26.57
C ASN A 143 22.03 5.76 -27.48
N THR A 144 22.96 4.95 -26.99
CA THR A 144 23.58 3.87 -27.72
C THR A 144 23.27 2.50 -27.14
N VAL A 145 23.33 1.44 -27.95
CA VAL A 145 23.17 0.05 -27.47
C VAL A 145 24.20 -0.27 -26.38
N LYS A 146 25.43 0.22 -26.55
CA LYS A 146 26.50 0.02 -25.56
C LYS A 146 26.15 0.64 -24.21
N ASP A 147 25.61 1.87 -24.21
CA ASP A 147 25.20 2.53 -22.97
C ASP A 147 24.04 1.80 -22.30
N LYS A 148 23.05 1.35 -23.11
CA LYS A 148 21.91 0.57 -22.61
C LYS A 148 22.36 -0.72 -21.94
N ASN A 149 23.23 -1.49 -22.63
CA ASN A 149 23.77 -2.74 -22.10
C ASN A 149 24.60 -2.54 -20.85
N ALA A 150 25.42 -1.49 -20.77
CA ALA A 150 26.22 -1.19 -19.60
C ALA A 150 25.33 -0.91 -18.36
N ARG A 151 24.22 -0.19 -18.54
CA ARG A 151 23.28 0.10 -17.44
C ARG A 151 22.46 -1.11 -17.04
N LEU A 152 21.95 -1.86 -18.00
CA LEU A 152 21.25 -3.11 -17.72
C LEU A 152 22.16 -4.09 -16.97
N ALA A 153 23.43 -4.21 -17.39
CA ALA A 153 24.41 -5.04 -16.70
C ALA A 153 24.66 -4.56 -15.26
N ALA A 154 24.75 -3.24 -15.03
CA ALA A 154 24.91 -2.67 -13.68
C ALA A 154 23.68 -2.97 -12.80
N VAL A 155 22.46 -2.87 -13.33
CA VAL A 155 21.23 -3.23 -12.59
C VAL A 155 21.24 -4.71 -12.24
N LEU A 156 21.49 -5.62 -13.21
CA LEU A 156 21.50 -7.06 -12.96
C LEU A 156 22.57 -7.44 -11.93
N LYS A 157 23.78 -6.89 -12.04
CA LYS A 157 24.88 -7.14 -11.09
C LYS A 157 24.59 -6.58 -9.70
N GLY A 158 23.98 -5.41 -9.63
CA GLY A 158 23.52 -4.84 -8.37
C GLY A 158 22.48 -5.73 -7.69
N VAL A 159 21.48 -6.18 -8.42
CA VAL A 159 20.44 -7.08 -7.91
C VAL A 159 21.01 -8.46 -7.57
N GLU A 160 21.95 -9.02 -8.35
CA GLU A 160 22.67 -10.26 -8.03
C GLU A 160 23.39 -10.18 -6.68
N GLY A 161 23.99 -9.03 -6.37
CA GLY A 161 24.72 -8.79 -5.12
C GLY A 161 23.85 -8.64 -3.87
N LEU A 162 22.52 -8.53 -3.99
CA LEU A 162 21.64 -8.44 -2.83
C LEU A 162 21.64 -9.75 -2.03
N LYS A 163 21.80 -9.62 -0.71
CA LYS A 163 21.73 -10.76 0.20
C LYS A 163 20.27 -11.00 0.61
N LEU A 164 19.60 -11.85 -0.14
CA LEU A 164 18.18 -12.16 0.07
C LEU A 164 17.95 -13.47 0.87
N GLY A 165 19.02 -14.09 1.39
CA GLY A 165 18.96 -15.35 2.15
C GLY A 165 18.89 -16.59 1.26
N ASP A 166 18.54 -17.74 1.81
CA ASP A 166 18.41 -19.02 1.07
C ASP A 166 16.93 -19.42 0.97
N PHE A 167 16.45 -19.89 -0.19
CA PHE A 167 15.02 -20.21 -0.45
C PHE A 167 14.44 -21.22 0.57
N HIS A 168 15.29 -22.00 1.21
CA HIS A 168 14.89 -22.98 2.22
C HIS A 168 14.80 -22.43 3.65
N GLU A 169 15.30 -21.21 3.92
CA GLU A 169 15.42 -20.65 5.29
C GLU A 169 14.80 -19.25 5.47
N HIS A 170 13.67 -18.88 4.95
CA HIS A 170 12.99 -17.56 5.13
C HIS A 170 13.22 -16.51 4.04
N GLN A 171 13.68 -16.89 2.87
CA GLN A 171 14.02 -15.97 1.76
C GLN A 171 12.83 -15.20 1.19
N ILE A 172 11.65 -15.80 1.20
CA ILE A 172 10.44 -15.25 0.57
C ILE A 172 10.08 -13.90 1.16
N ASP A 173 10.21 -13.73 2.48
CA ASP A 173 9.93 -12.47 3.16
C ASP A 173 10.89 -11.34 2.75
N LEU A 174 12.15 -11.67 2.45
CA LEU A 174 13.15 -10.67 2.08
C LEU A 174 12.95 -10.10 0.66
N PHE A 175 12.52 -10.91 -0.29
CA PHE A 175 12.17 -10.41 -1.62
C PHE A 175 10.96 -9.49 -1.58
N GLY A 176 9.90 -9.91 -0.91
CA GLY A 176 8.72 -9.10 -0.70
C GLY A 176 9.03 -7.80 0.06
N ASP A 177 9.80 -7.87 1.13
CA ASP A 177 10.23 -6.69 1.89
C ASP A 177 11.08 -5.72 1.04
N ALA A 178 12.00 -6.24 0.20
CA ALA A 178 12.79 -5.42 -0.72
C ALA A 178 11.90 -4.70 -1.75
N TYR A 179 10.94 -5.41 -2.29
CA TYR A 179 10.01 -4.89 -3.27
C TYR A 179 9.07 -3.84 -2.66
N GLU A 180 8.47 -4.11 -1.51
CA GLU A 180 7.64 -3.14 -0.78
C GLU A 180 8.42 -1.89 -0.39
N PHE A 181 9.69 -2.05 0.01
CA PHE A 181 10.57 -0.92 0.29
C PHE A 181 10.81 -0.04 -0.94
N LEU A 182 11.07 -0.64 -2.10
CA LEU A 182 11.23 0.10 -3.36
C LEU A 182 9.94 0.84 -3.73
N ILE A 183 8.78 0.21 -3.62
CA ILE A 183 7.48 0.83 -3.92
C ILE A 183 7.17 1.96 -2.93
N SER A 184 7.41 1.78 -1.64
CA SER A 184 7.16 2.81 -0.63
C SER A 184 8.02 4.05 -0.85
N ASN A 185 9.30 3.86 -1.20
CA ASN A 185 10.20 4.96 -1.57
C ASN A 185 9.79 5.62 -2.90
N TYR A 186 9.18 4.87 -3.79
CA TYR A 186 8.55 5.41 -4.98
C TYR A 186 7.41 6.35 -4.60
N ALA A 187 6.46 5.88 -3.82
CA ALA A 187 5.31 6.66 -3.37
C ALA A 187 5.76 7.95 -2.63
N ALA A 188 6.77 7.85 -1.77
CA ALA A 188 7.30 9.00 -1.02
C ALA A 188 7.91 10.10 -1.91
N ASN A 189 8.48 9.72 -3.07
CA ASN A 189 9.13 10.67 -3.99
C ASN A 189 8.24 11.11 -5.17
N ALA A 190 7.11 10.45 -5.41
CA ALA A 190 6.17 10.78 -6.48
C ALA A 190 5.26 12.00 -6.17
N GLY A 191 5.45 12.66 -5.04
CA GLY A 191 4.67 13.84 -4.63
C GLY A 191 3.22 13.49 -4.30
N LYS A 192 2.26 14.37 -4.70
CA LYS A 192 0.83 14.20 -4.38
C LYS A 192 0.23 12.89 -4.93
N SER A 193 0.78 12.34 -5.99
CA SER A 193 0.32 11.08 -6.59
C SER A 193 0.83 9.83 -5.85
N GLY A 194 1.86 9.96 -5.00
CA GLY A 194 2.48 8.82 -4.33
C GLY A 194 1.57 8.10 -3.33
N GLY A 195 0.73 8.85 -2.65
CA GLY A 195 -0.26 8.29 -1.70
C GLY A 195 -1.42 7.53 -2.37
N GLU A 196 -1.62 7.74 -3.68
CA GLU A 196 -2.66 7.04 -4.45
C GLU A 196 -2.24 5.62 -4.84
N PHE A 197 -0.94 5.29 -4.79
CA PHE A 197 -0.41 4.00 -5.24
C PHE A 197 0.00 3.06 -4.11
N PHE A 198 0.20 3.58 -2.91
CA PHE A 198 0.74 2.79 -1.81
C PHE A 198 0.14 3.21 -0.46
N THR A 199 -0.51 2.26 0.19
CA THR A 199 -0.99 2.44 1.57
C THR A 199 0.11 2.03 2.56
N PRO A 200 0.45 2.87 3.55
CA PRO A 200 1.46 2.52 4.54
C PRO A 200 1.16 1.20 5.25
N GLN A 201 2.16 0.34 5.43
CA GLN A 201 1.99 -1.02 5.96
C GLN A 201 1.23 -1.08 7.29
N HIS A 202 1.50 -0.14 8.21
CA HIS A 202 0.80 -0.10 9.51
C HIS A 202 -0.70 0.23 9.37
N VAL A 203 -1.09 1.05 8.37
CA VAL A 203 -2.52 1.31 8.07
C VAL A 203 -3.14 0.10 7.38
N SER A 204 -2.43 -0.50 6.43
CA SER A 204 -2.88 -1.73 5.75
C SER A 204 -3.10 -2.89 6.74
N LYS A 205 -2.22 -3.02 7.75
CA LYS A 205 -2.36 -3.98 8.85
C LYS A 205 -3.65 -3.76 9.63
N LEU A 206 -3.93 -2.52 10.02
CA LEU A 206 -5.15 -2.18 10.73
C LEU A 206 -6.41 -2.49 9.90
N ILE A 207 -6.41 -2.10 8.62
CA ILE A 207 -7.54 -2.35 7.71
C ILE A 207 -7.81 -3.85 7.56
N ALA A 208 -6.76 -4.66 7.36
CA ALA A 208 -6.88 -6.11 7.25
C ALA A 208 -7.47 -6.72 8.54
N GLN A 209 -6.98 -6.31 9.72
CA GLN A 209 -7.49 -6.77 11.00
C GLN A 209 -8.96 -6.39 11.22
N LEU A 210 -9.37 -5.18 10.83
CA LEU A 210 -10.76 -4.73 10.93
C LEU A 210 -11.68 -5.54 10.01
N ALA A 211 -11.29 -5.72 8.74
CA ALA A 211 -12.10 -6.44 7.76
C ALA A 211 -12.30 -7.92 8.11
N MET A 212 -11.30 -8.56 8.72
CA MET A 212 -11.33 -9.99 9.04
C MET A 212 -11.63 -10.29 10.52
N HIS A 213 -11.88 -9.26 11.35
CA HIS A 213 -12.10 -9.43 12.78
C HIS A 213 -13.25 -10.39 13.09
N GLY A 214 -12.97 -11.39 13.94
CA GLY A 214 -13.95 -12.39 14.35
C GLY A 214 -14.31 -13.43 13.30
N GLN A 215 -13.68 -13.42 12.14
CA GLN A 215 -13.84 -14.44 11.10
C GLN A 215 -12.73 -15.50 11.24
N THR A 216 -13.11 -16.78 11.25
CA THR A 216 -12.17 -17.91 11.27
C THR A 216 -11.86 -18.40 9.85
N HIS A 217 -12.77 -18.14 8.93
CA HIS A 217 -12.64 -18.42 7.51
C HIS A 217 -13.28 -17.29 6.70
N VAL A 218 -12.64 -16.90 5.62
CA VAL A 218 -13.19 -16.04 4.58
C VAL A 218 -13.10 -16.74 3.24
N ASN A 219 -14.11 -16.61 2.40
CA ASN A 219 -14.06 -17.22 1.08
C ASN A 219 -12.92 -16.59 0.26
N LYS A 220 -12.93 -15.28 0.13
CA LYS A 220 -11.98 -14.49 -0.65
C LYS A 220 -11.94 -13.06 -0.15
N ILE A 221 -10.82 -12.38 -0.42
CA ILE A 221 -10.61 -10.98 -0.09
C ILE A 221 -10.61 -10.15 -1.37
N TYR A 222 -11.24 -8.98 -1.33
CA TYR A 222 -11.35 -8.07 -2.48
C TYR A 222 -10.89 -6.65 -2.16
N ASP A 223 -10.13 -6.06 -3.09
CA ASP A 223 -9.80 -4.63 -3.09
C ASP A 223 -10.22 -3.99 -4.43
N PRO A 224 -11.27 -3.15 -4.43
CA PRO A 224 -11.76 -2.47 -5.64
C PRO A 224 -10.84 -1.36 -6.18
N ALA A 225 -9.78 -1.00 -5.46
CA ALA A 225 -8.77 -0.02 -5.85
C ALA A 225 -7.39 -0.51 -5.39
N ALA A 226 -6.97 -1.65 -5.94
CA ALA A 226 -5.92 -2.50 -5.39
C ALA A 226 -4.54 -1.82 -5.29
N GLY A 227 -4.28 -0.78 -6.07
CA GLY A 227 -2.97 -0.16 -6.07
C GLY A 227 -1.88 -1.18 -6.35
N SER A 228 -0.84 -1.18 -5.53
CA SER A 228 0.24 -2.19 -5.58
C SER A 228 -0.10 -3.53 -4.91
N GLY A 229 -1.34 -3.75 -4.48
CA GLY A 229 -1.77 -4.96 -3.78
C GLY A 229 -1.40 -5.02 -2.29
N SER A 230 -0.89 -3.93 -1.72
CA SER A 230 -0.37 -3.93 -0.34
C SER A 230 -1.41 -4.27 0.72
N LEU A 231 -2.69 -3.87 0.54
CA LEU A 231 -3.78 -4.22 1.45
C LEU A 231 -4.07 -5.73 1.44
N LEU A 232 -4.14 -6.34 0.26
CA LEU A 232 -4.34 -7.78 0.09
C LEU A 232 -3.21 -8.58 0.74
N LEU A 233 -1.96 -8.15 0.54
CA LEU A 233 -0.77 -8.80 1.11
C LEU A 233 -0.70 -8.68 2.63
N GLN A 234 -1.14 -7.57 3.21
CA GLN A 234 -1.21 -7.46 4.66
C GLN A 234 -2.24 -8.42 5.26
N ALA A 235 -3.33 -8.71 4.55
CA ALA A 235 -4.25 -9.76 4.97
C ALA A 235 -3.57 -11.13 5.00
N LYS A 236 -2.78 -11.49 3.97
CA LYS A 236 -1.97 -12.72 3.98
C LYS A 236 -0.98 -12.77 5.14
N LYS A 237 -0.26 -11.68 5.40
CA LYS A 237 0.74 -11.62 6.48
C LYS A 237 0.14 -11.71 7.89
N GLN A 238 -1.12 -11.28 8.06
CA GLN A 238 -1.82 -11.28 9.36
C GLN A 238 -2.54 -12.58 9.67
N PHE A 239 -2.92 -13.32 8.64
CA PHE A 239 -3.78 -14.48 8.74
C PHE A 239 -3.12 -15.66 8.02
N ASP A 240 -3.34 -16.87 8.55
CA ASP A 240 -2.85 -18.10 7.94
C ASP A 240 -3.54 -18.32 6.58
N ASP A 241 -2.85 -18.94 5.64
CA ASP A 241 -3.37 -19.31 4.31
C ASP A 241 -4.66 -20.15 4.38
N HIS A 242 -4.86 -20.87 5.49
CA HIS A 242 -6.09 -21.65 5.73
C HIS A 242 -7.34 -20.80 6.01
N ILE A 243 -7.16 -19.52 6.32
CA ILE A 243 -8.30 -18.61 6.61
C ILE A 243 -8.90 -18.09 5.32
N ILE A 244 -8.09 -17.98 4.24
CA ILE A 244 -8.53 -17.46 2.94
C ILE A 244 -8.62 -18.62 1.95
N GLU A 245 -9.84 -19.04 1.60
CA GLU A 245 -10.07 -20.28 0.85
C GLU A 245 -9.78 -20.13 -0.65
N GLU A 246 -10.37 -19.12 -1.30
CA GLU A 246 -10.32 -18.93 -2.75
C GLU A 246 -9.24 -17.96 -3.20
N GLY A 247 -8.76 -17.07 -2.31
CA GLY A 247 -7.64 -16.19 -2.57
C GLY A 247 -7.95 -14.70 -2.60
N PHE A 248 -7.16 -13.96 -3.41
CA PHE A 248 -7.08 -12.50 -3.39
C PHE A 248 -7.56 -11.91 -4.71
N PHE A 249 -8.46 -10.95 -4.65
CA PHE A 249 -9.07 -10.33 -5.81
C PHE A 249 -8.85 -8.82 -5.76
N GLY A 250 -8.49 -8.23 -6.89
CA GLY A 250 -8.25 -6.80 -6.95
C GLY A 250 -8.55 -6.20 -8.30
N GLN A 251 -8.94 -4.92 -8.33
CA GLN A 251 -9.09 -4.19 -9.57
C GLN A 251 -8.31 -2.87 -9.51
N GLU A 252 -7.58 -2.56 -10.57
CA GLU A 252 -6.73 -1.39 -10.66
C GLU A 252 -6.88 -0.73 -12.04
N ILE A 253 -6.98 0.59 -12.07
CA ILE A 253 -7.18 1.35 -13.32
C ILE A 253 -5.85 1.68 -14.02
N ASN A 254 -4.76 1.81 -13.26
CA ASN A 254 -3.45 2.18 -13.80
C ASN A 254 -2.67 0.93 -14.21
N HIS A 255 -2.23 0.88 -15.47
CA HIS A 255 -1.53 -0.28 -16.03
C HIS A 255 -0.23 -0.63 -15.29
N THR A 256 0.60 0.36 -15.00
CA THR A 256 1.86 0.15 -14.27
C THR A 256 1.60 -0.37 -12.86
N THR A 257 0.66 0.23 -12.15
CA THR A 257 0.30 -0.18 -10.78
C THR A 257 -0.34 -1.57 -10.77
N TYR A 258 -1.15 -1.90 -11.78
CA TYR A 258 -1.68 -3.24 -12.00
C TYR A 258 -0.56 -4.28 -12.16
N ASN A 259 0.48 -3.99 -12.95
CA ASN A 259 1.64 -4.88 -13.09
C ASN A 259 2.40 -5.02 -11.77
N LEU A 260 2.59 -3.92 -11.03
CA LEU A 260 3.23 -3.95 -9.72
C LEU A 260 2.45 -4.84 -8.73
N ALA A 261 1.12 -4.79 -8.74
CA ALA A 261 0.29 -5.63 -7.89
C ALA A 261 0.48 -7.12 -8.19
N ARG A 262 0.44 -7.53 -9.46
CA ARG A 262 0.66 -8.93 -9.87
C ARG A 262 2.05 -9.44 -9.49
N MET A 263 3.09 -8.66 -9.78
CA MET A 263 4.46 -8.96 -9.36
C MET A 263 4.55 -9.12 -7.84
N ASN A 264 3.87 -8.26 -7.09
CA ASN A 264 3.86 -8.28 -5.65
C ASN A 264 3.20 -9.55 -5.08
N MET A 265 2.13 -10.05 -5.72
CA MET A 265 1.53 -11.35 -5.36
C MET A 265 2.54 -12.48 -5.51
N PHE A 266 3.20 -12.60 -6.66
CA PHE A 266 4.22 -13.62 -6.87
C PHE A 266 5.38 -13.53 -5.88
N LEU A 267 5.92 -12.33 -5.63
CA LEU A 267 7.03 -12.08 -4.69
C LEU A 267 6.72 -12.49 -3.25
N HIS A 268 5.44 -12.52 -2.89
CA HIS A 268 4.95 -13.03 -1.61
C HIS A 268 4.50 -14.50 -1.68
N ASN A 269 4.95 -15.22 -2.71
CA ASN A 269 4.66 -16.64 -2.93
C ASN A 269 3.16 -16.96 -2.99
N ILE A 270 2.36 -16.03 -3.55
CA ILE A 270 0.98 -16.30 -3.91
C ILE A 270 0.99 -16.78 -5.36
N ASN A 271 0.57 -18.04 -5.57
CA ASN A 271 0.55 -18.63 -6.90
C ASN A 271 -0.59 -18.04 -7.75
N TYR A 272 -0.49 -18.12 -9.08
CA TYR A 272 -1.43 -17.52 -10.03
C TYR A 272 -2.89 -17.97 -9.82
N ASP A 273 -3.11 -19.18 -9.32
CA ASP A 273 -4.44 -19.75 -9.04
C ASP A 273 -5.06 -19.22 -7.71
N LYS A 274 -4.33 -18.41 -6.96
CA LYS A 274 -4.72 -17.84 -5.66
C LYS A 274 -4.91 -16.33 -5.67
N PHE A 275 -4.77 -15.69 -6.81
CA PHE A 275 -5.11 -14.27 -6.96
C PHE A 275 -5.69 -14.00 -8.34
N ASP A 276 -6.50 -12.96 -8.43
CA ASP A 276 -7.00 -12.42 -9.68
C ASP A 276 -7.02 -10.89 -9.59
N ILE A 277 -6.10 -10.25 -10.29
CA ILE A 277 -6.02 -8.79 -10.39
C ILE A 277 -6.43 -8.38 -11.80
N LYS A 278 -7.45 -7.53 -11.92
CA LYS A 278 -7.97 -7.05 -13.21
C LYS A 278 -7.63 -5.59 -13.45
N LEU A 279 -7.27 -5.29 -14.70
CA LEU A 279 -7.08 -3.93 -15.17
C LEU A 279 -8.42 -3.34 -15.62
N GLY A 280 -8.84 -2.21 -15.07
CA GLY A 280 -10.07 -1.53 -15.49
C GLY A 280 -10.62 -0.57 -14.44
N ASN A 281 -11.57 0.26 -14.86
CA ASN A 281 -12.25 1.20 -13.98
C ASN A 281 -13.38 0.51 -13.21
N THR A 282 -13.17 0.26 -11.94
CA THR A 282 -14.12 -0.41 -11.04
C THR A 282 -15.51 0.20 -11.05
N LEU A 283 -15.63 1.51 -11.21
CA LEU A 283 -16.92 2.19 -11.15
C LEU A 283 -17.74 2.04 -12.42
N THR A 284 -17.09 1.98 -13.58
CA THR A 284 -17.75 1.89 -14.90
C THR A 284 -17.67 0.51 -15.53
N GLU A 285 -16.64 -0.27 -15.15
CA GLU A 285 -16.34 -1.57 -15.75
C GLU A 285 -15.92 -2.60 -14.67
N PRO A 286 -16.83 -2.95 -13.75
CA PRO A 286 -16.53 -3.88 -12.66
C PRO A 286 -16.38 -5.31 -13.18
N HIS A 287 -15.19 -5.90 -12.98
CA HIS A 287 -14.85 -7.22 -13.51
C HIS A 287 -15.36 -8.40 -12.67
N PHE A 288 -15.57 -8.22 -11.36
CA PHE A 288 -15.87 -9.31 -10.43
C PHE A 288 -17.36 -9.47 -10.09
N ARG A 289 -18.26 -9.19 -11.05
CA ARG A 289 -19.71 -9.36 -10.84
C ARG A 289 -20.11 -10.80 -10.57
N ASP A 290 -19.46 -11.74 -11.23
CA ASP A 290 -19.76 -13.17 -11.10
C ASP A 290 -19.01 -13.80 -9.91
N GLU A 291 -17.97 -13.12 -9.39
CA GLU A 291 -17.18 -13.56 -8.26
C GLU A 291 -17.75 -13.16 -6.89
N LYS A 292 -18.61 -12.17 -6.83
CA LYS A 292 -19.25 -11.77 -5.57
C LYS A 292 -20.18 -12.89 -5.04
N PRO A 293 -20.39 -13.00 -3.71
CA PRO A 293 -19.99 -12.07 -2.67
C PRO A 293 -18.61 -12.36 -2.07
N PHE A 294 -18.00 -11.34 -1.45
CA PHE A 294 -16.73 -11.41 -0.74
C PHE A 294 -16.93 -11.29 0.77
N ASP A 295 -16.26 -12.12 1.57
CA ASP A 295 -16.38 -12.09 3.03
C ASP A 295 -15.53 -10.96 3.65
N ALA A 296 -14.46 -10.56 2.99
CA ALA A 296 -13.64 -9.43 3.41
C ALA A 296 -13.37 -8.48 2.23
N ILE A 297 -13.57 -7.17 2.46
CA ILE A 297 -13.22 -6.13 1.51
C ILE A 297 -12.32 -5.12 2.22
N VAL A 298 -11.17 -4.87 1.63
CA VAL A 298 -10.20 -3.87 2.09
C VAL A 298 -10.01 -2.85 0.98
N SER A 299 -9.98 -1.55 1.29
CA SER A 299 -9.76 -0.57 0.23
C SER A 299 -9.22 0.76 0.75
N ASN A 300 -8.33 1.34 -0.03
CA ASN A 300 -7.94 2.74 0.06
C ASN A 300 -8.17 3.41 -1.30
N PRO A 301 -9.43 3.72 -1.65
CA PRO A 301 -9.77 4.31 -2.95
C PRO A 301 -9.23 5.74 -3.07
N PRO A 302 -9.06 6.26 -4.29
CA PRO A 302 -8.60 7.63 -4.50
C PRO A 302 -9.59 8.64 -3.94
N TYR A 303 -9.09 9.67 -3.21
CA TYR A 303 -9.94 10.65 -2.53
C TYR A 303 -10.43 11.74 -3.47
N SER A 304 -11.74 12.01 -3.41
CA SER A 304 -12.37 13.14 -4.09
C SER A 304 -12.04 13.26 -5.59
N VAL A 305 -11.90 12.13 -6.28
CA VAL A 305 -11.67 12.11 -7.72
C VAL A 305 -12.96 12.30 -8.49
N LYS A 306 -12.86 12.89 -9.68
CA LYS A 306 -13.97 13.00 -10.62
C LYS A 306 -14.25 11.65 -11.25
N TRP A 307 -15.53 11.37 -11.48
CA TRP A 307 -15.99 10.18 -12.19
C TRP A 307 -17.17 10.53 -13.10
N ILE A 308 -17.58 9.59 -13.94
CA ILE A 308 -18.67 9.85 -14.91
C ILE A 308 -20.00 10.18 -14.21
N GLY A 309 -20.33 9.46 -13.13
CA GLY A 309 -21.54 9.71 -12.32
C GLY A 309 -22.81 9.84 -13.14
N SER A 310 -23.55 10.94 -12.94
CA SER A 310 -24.81 11.21 -13.63
C SER A 310 -24.69 11.51 -15.12
N ASP A 311 -23.49 11.58 -15.71
CA ASP A 311 -23.32 11.69 -17.17
C ASP A 311 -23.60 10.36 -17.88
N ASP A 312 -23.49 9.24 -17.15
CA ASP A 312 -24.02 7.97 -17.60
C ASP A 312 -25.40 7.74 -16.96
N PRO A 313 -26.51 7.88 -17.74
CA PRO A 313 -27.83 7.75 -17.20
C PRO A 313 -28.19 6.32 -16.77
N THR A 314 -27.39 5.32 -17.13
CA THR A 314 -27.62 3.92 -16.75
C THR A 314 -27.18 3.63 -15.32
N LEU A 315 -26.21 4.37 -14.78
CA LEU A 315 -25.63 4.13 -13.46
C LEU A 315 -26.62 4.30 -12.31
N ILE A 316 -27.64 5.13 -12.44
CA ILE A 316 -28.68 5.26 -11.40
C ILE A 316 -29.47 3.97 -11.21
N ASN A 317 -29.52 3.12 -12.23
CA ASN A 317 -30.17 1.81 -12.19
C ASN A 317 -29.19 0.65 -11.96
N ASP A 318 -27.89 0.92 -11.86
CA ASP A 318 -26.90 -0.10 -11.53
C ASP A 318 -27.16 -0.64 -10.11
N GLU A 319 -27.15 -1.97 -9.95
CA GLU A 319 -27.46 -2.66 -8.70
C GLU A 319 -26.61 -2.20 -7.49
N ARG A 320 -25.43 -1.61 -7.74
CA ARG A 320 -24.55 -1.07 -6.73
C ARG A 320 -25.05 0.27 -6.17
N PHE A 321 -25.69 1.09 -7.00
CA PHE A 321 -26.05 2.48 -6.68
C PHE A 321 -27.56 2.69 -6.53
N ALA A 322 -28.36 1.94 -7.27
CA ALA A 322 -29.82 2.05 -7.26
C ALA A 322 -30.46 1.99 -5.87
N PRO A 323 -30.00 1.12 -4.94
CA PRO A 323 -30.59 1.05 -3.60
C PRO A 323 -30.46 2.33 -2.78
N ALA A 324 -29.44 3.13 -3.00
CA ALA A 324 -29.26 4.43 -2.34
C ALA A 324 -30.17 5.54 -2.93
N GLY A 325 -30.79 5.29 -4.09
CA GLY A 325 -31.67 6.23 -4.78
C GLY A 325 -30.99 7.51 -5.32
N VAL A 326 -29.67 7.60 -5.21
CA VAL A 326 -28.86 8.74 -5.64
C VAL A 326 -27.43 8.29 -5.97
N LEU A 327 -26.84 8.92 -6.99
CA LEU A 327 -25.42 8.72 -7.29
C LEU A 327 -24.54 9.63 -6.44
N ALA A 328 -23.31 9.18 -6.14
CA ALA A 328 -22.27 10.03 -5.59
C ALA A 328 -22.02 11.25 -6.51
N PRO A 329 -21.62 12.41 -5.95
CA PRO A 329 -21.35 13.59 -6.76
C PRO A 329 -20.29 13.31 -7.84
N LYS A 330 -20.50 13.81 -9.08
CA LYS A 330 -19.54 13.68 -10.19
C LYS A 330 -18.12 14.16 -9.85
N SER A 331 -18.00 15.13 -8.97
CA SER A 331 -16.71 15.67 -8.53
C SER A 331 -16.02 14.83 -7.46
N LYS A 332 -16.69 13.80 -6.90
CA LYS A 332 -16.23 13.03 -5.74
C LYS A 332 -16.78 11.61 -5.78
N ALA A 333 -15.95 10.69 -6.24
CA ALA A 333 -16.31 9.28 -6.40
C ALA A 333 -16.34 8.48 -5.07
N ASP A 334 -15.94 9.10 -3.95
CA ASP A 334 -15.70 8.41 -2.67
C ASP A 334 -16.84 7.45 -2.31
N PHE A 335 -18.09 7.92 -2.26
CA PHE A 335 -19.23 7.05 -1.97
C PHE A 335 -19.59 6.08 -3.09
N ALA A 336 -19.16 6.29 -4.32
CA ALA A 336 -19.35 5.29 -5.37
C ALA A 336 -18.53 4.03 -5.07
N PHE A 337 -17.27 4.18 -4.57
CA PHE A 337 -16.47 3.06 -4.10
C PHE A 337 -17.07 2.39 -2.86
N VAL A 338 -17.62 3.16 -1.91
CA VAL A 338 -18.29 2.62 -0.72
C VAL A 338 -19.50 1.78 -1.08
N LEU A 339 -20.36 2.27 -1.97
CA LEU A 339 -21.55 1.54 -2.45
C LEU A 339 -21.17 0.31 -3.28
N HIS A 340 -20.12 0.41 -4.10
CA HIS A 340 -19.56 -0.74 -4.81
C HIS A 340 -19.12 -1.83 -3.83
N ALA A 341 -18.30 -1.48 -2.84
CA ALA A 341 -17.84 -2.42 -1.81
C ALA A 341 -19.01 -3.06 -1.05
N LEU A 342 -20.02 -2.26 -0.67
CA LEU A 342 -21.20 -2.77 0.02
C LEU A 342 -21.98 -3.78 -0.84
N ASN A 343 -22.15 -3.53 -2.13
CA ASN A 343 -22.85 -4.46 -3.04
C ASN A 343 -22.10 -5.80 -3.15
N TYR A 344 -20.77 -5.75 -3.19
CA TYR A 344 -19.91 -6.94 -3.33
C TYR A 344 -19.71 -7.70 -2.02
N LEU A 345 -20.07 -7.11 -0.89
CA LEU A 345 -19.92 -7.70 0.43
C LEU A 345 -20.95 -8.82 0.69
N SER A 346 -20.49 -9.94 1.24
CA SER A 346 -21.36 -11.05 1.66
C SER A 346 -22.25 -10.67 2.86
N ALA A 347 -23.27 -11.47 3.12
CA ALA A 347 -24.18 -11.25 4.26
C ALA A 347 -23.46 -11.32 5.62
N LYS A 348 -22.38 -12.11 5.74
CA LYS A 348 -21.54 -12.23 6.96
C LYS A 348 -20.27 -11.37 6.90
N GLY A 349 -20.04 -10.71 5.77
CA GLY A 349 -18.79 -10.01 5.46
C GLY A 349 -18.65 -8.68 6.16
N ARG A 350 -17.39 -8.21 6.17
CA ARG A 350 -17.01 -6.87 6.65
C ARG A 350 -16.11 -6.18 5.65
N ALA A 351 -16.37 -4.88 5.41
CA ALA A 351 -15.53 -4.03 4.60
C ALA A 351 -14.86 -2.96 5.47
N ALA A 352 -13.58 -2.73 5.29
CA ALA A 352 -12.83 -1.64 5.92
C ALA A 352 -12.23 -0.75 4.84
N ILE A 353 -12.71 0.48 4.74
CA ILE A 353 -12.46 1.40 3.64
C ILE A 353 -11.88 2.70 4.19
N VAL A 354 -10.73 3.13 3.66
CA VAL A 354 -10.18 4.45 3.95
C VAL A 354 -10.98 5.52 3.22
N CYS A 355 -11.39 6.53 3.95
CA CYS A 355 -12.26 7.57 3.44
C CYS A 355 -11.74 8.97 3.76
N PHE A 356 -11.97 9.90 2.84
CA PHE A 356 -11.77 11.32 3.10
C PHE A 356 -12.79 11.82 4.14
N PRO A 357 -12.38 12.61 5.15
CA PRO A 357 -13.28 13.01 6.25
C PRO A 357 -14.55 13.73 5.81
N GLY A 358 -14.48 14.48 4.70
CA GLY A 358 -15.60 15.27 4.21
C GLY A 358 -16.87 14.48 3.89
N ILE A 359 -16.77 13.21 3.51
CA ILE A 359 -17.94 12.39 3.18
C ILE A 359 -18.85 12.16 4.39
N PHE A 360 -18.32 12.26 5.60
CA PHE A 360 -19.04 11.96 6.84
C PHE A 360 -19.97 13.09 7.29
N TYR A 361 -19.82 14.34 6.78
CA TYR A 361 -20.62 15.49 7.21
C TYR A 361 -21.22 16.34 6.08
N ARG A 362 -20.75 16.20 4.84
CA ARG A 362 -21.30 17.00 3.73
C ARG A 362 -22.76 16.65 3.47
N GLY A 363 -23.54 17.66 3.03
CA GLY A 363 -24.94 17.52 2.66
C GLY A 363 -25.17 16.98 1.24
N GLY A 364 -26.40 17.08 0.76
CA GLY A 364 -26.79 16.70 -0.59
C GLY A 364 -26.77 15.19 -0.85
N ALA A 365 -26.21 14.76 -1.98
CA ALA A 365 -26.16 13.35 -2.35
C ALA A 365 -25.37 12.50 -1.33
N GLU A 366 -24.27 13.03 -0.78
CA GLU A 366 -23.47 12.33 0.22
C GLU A 366 -24.28 12.08 1.51
N GLN A 367 -25.10 13.02 1.95
CA GLN A 367 -26.01 12.84 3.11
C GLN A 367 -27.07 11.76 2.84
N LYS A 368 -27.67 11.74 1.65
CA LYS A 368 -28.65 10.70 1.28
C LYS A 368 -28.03 9.30 1.26
N ILE A 369 -26.78 9.18 0.82
CA ILE A 369 -26.07 7.91 0.84
C ILE A 369 -25.77 7.49 2.28
N ARG A 370 -25.33 8.41 3.17
CA ARG A 370 -25.17 8.11 4.61
C ARG A 370 -26.48 7.67 5.23
N GLN A 371 -27.57 8.36 4.93
CA GLN A 371 -28.91 7.95 5.36
C GLN A 371 -29.21 6.51 4.92
N TYR A 372 -29.03 6.17 3.65
CA TYR A 372 -29.22 4.81 3.17
C TYR A 372 -28.38 3.78 3.96
N LEU A 373 -27.11 4.09 4.18
CA LEU A 373 -26.19 3.18 4.91
C LEU A 373 -26.61 2.98 6.37
N VAL A 374 -27.04 4.04 7.05
CA VAL A 374 -27.44 4.00 8.46
C VAL A 374 -28.84 3.37 8.62
N ASP A 375 -29.81 3.75 7.79
CA ASP A 375 -31.18 3.21 7.84
C ASP A 375 -31.21 1.69 7.59
N ASN A 376 -30.28 1.16 6.81
CA ASN A 376 -30.12 -0.27 6.55
C ASN A 376 -29.13 -0.97 7.51
N ASN A 377 -28.67 -0.28 8.54
CA ASN A 377 -27.77 -0.81 9.58
C ASN A 377 -26.43 -1.35 9.04
N TYR A 378 -25.87 -0.75 7.98
CA TYR A 378 -24.60 -1.20 7.40
C TYR A 378 -23.37 -0.57 8.04
N VAL A 379 -23.48 0.60 8.67
CA VAL A 379 -22.35 1.28 9.32
C VAL A 379 -22.06 0.65 10.65
N GLU A 380 -20.93 -0.02 10.78
CA GLU A 380 -20.49 -0.64 12.05
C GLU A 380 -19.66 0.34 12.88
N THR A 381 -18.61 0.92 12.28
CA THR A 381 -17.68 1.79 13.00
C THR A 381 -17.10 2.85 12.07
N VAL A 382 -16.87 4.04 12.59
CA VAL A 382 -16.07 5.09 11.94
C VAL A 382 -14.87 5.41 12.83
N ILE A 383 -13.66 5.31 12.28
CA ILE A 383 -12.40 5.51 13.00
C ILE A 383 -11.68 6.71 12.42
N SER A 384 -11.44 7.75 13.21
CA SER A 384 -10.58 8.87 12.84
C SER A 384 -9.12 8.52 13.11
N LEU A 385 -8.25 8.66 12.12
CA LEU A 385 -6.83 8.37 12.26
C LEU A 385 -6.01 9.66 12.43
N ALA A 386 -4.77 9.52 12.91
CA ALA A 386 -3.83 10.62 13.03
C ALA A 386 -3.54 11.29 11.67
N PRO A 387 -3.25 12.58 11.64
CA PRO A 387 -2.80 13.25 10.43
C PRO A 387 -1.40 12.75 10.02
N ASN A 388 -1.02 13.01 8.77
CA ASN A 388 0.31 12.74 8.26
C ASN A 388 0.76 11.26 8.35
N LEU A 389 -0.17 10.30 8.25
CA LEU A 389 0.14 8.87 8.15
C LEU A 389 0.47 8.44 6.72
N PHE A 390 -0.12 9.10 5.72
CA PHE A 390 0.01 8.74 4.31
C PHE A 390 1.08 9.57 3.60
N PHE A 391 1.71 8.97 2.60
CA PHE A 391 2.68 9.69 1.77
C PHE A 391 2.00 10.77 0.93
N GLY A 392 2.65 11.92 0.79
CA GLY A 392 2.18 13.02 -0.06
C GLY A 392 0.98 13.81 0.45
N THR A 393 0.43 13.48 1.62
CA THR A 393 -0.67 14.22 2.24
C THR A 393 -0.54 14.31 3.76
N THR A 394 -0.89 15.46 4.31
CA THR A 394 -0.99 15.69 5.77
C THR A 394 -2.42 15.51 6.30
N ILE A 395 -3.37 15.14 5.43
CA ILE A 395 -4.78 15.04 5.79
C ILE A 395 -4.97 13.86 6.74
N ALA A 396 -5.69 14.09 7.84
CA ALA A 396 -6.22 13.02 8.66
C ALA A 396 -7.33 12.30 7.88
N VAL A 397 -7.24 10.98 7.76
CA VAL A 397 -8.26 10.16 7.09
C VAL A 397 -9.06 9.37 8.10
N ASN A 398 -10.19 8.86 7.67
CA ASN A 398 -11.02 7.99 8.50
C ASN A 398 -11.10 6.60 7.87
N ILE A 399 -11.32 5.58 8.69
CA ILE A 399 -11.71 4.25 8.22
C ILE A 399 -13.21 4.08 8.46
N LEU A 400 -13.94 3.73 7.41
CA LEU A 400 -15.33 3.31 7.48
C LEU A 400 -15.37 1.79 7.49
N VAL A 401 -15.95 1.23 8.55
CA VAL A 401 -16.20 -0.22 8.65
C VAL A 401 -17.67 -0.49 8.38
N LEU A 402 -17.94 -1.25 7.33
CA LEU A 402 -19.28 -1.71 6.96
C LEU A 402 -19.45 -3.20 7.30
N SER A 403 -20.62 -3.56 7.79
CA SER A 403 -21.01 -4.95 8.04
C SER A 403 -22.48 -5.17 7.71
N LYS A 404 -22.80 -6.30 7.09
CA LYS A 404 -24.18 -6.74 6.88
C LYS A 404 -24.70 -7.66 8.00
N HIS A 405 -23.84 -7.96 8.98
CA HIS A 405 -24.14 -8.90 10.08
C HIS A 405 -24.09 -8.23 11.46
N LYS A 406 -24.54 -7.00 11.57
CA LYS A 406 -24.65 -6.33 12.87
C LYS A 406 -25.82 -6.91 13.67
N THR A 407 -25.59 -7.07 14.98
CA THR A 407 -26.59 -7.58 15.93
C THR A 407 -27.38 -6.47 16.64
N ASP A 408 -26.88 -5.23 16.57
CA ASP A 408 -27.50 -4.02 17.11
C ASP A 408 -27.56 -2.91 16.06
N THR A 409 -28.20 -1.79 16.39
CA THR A 409 -28.33 -0.64 15.48
C THR A 409 -27.39 0.51 15.81
N ASN A 410 -26.52 0.35 16.82
CA ASN A 410 -25.59 1.39 17.22
C ASN A 410 -24.47 1.56 16.19
N VAL A 411 -23.96 2.77 16.09
CA VAL A 411 -22.74 3.07 15.34
C VAL A 411 -21.62 3.41 16.32
N GLN A 412 -20.50 2.73 16.19
CA GLN A 412 -19.32 3.02 17.01
C GLN A 412 -18.45 4.10 16.35
N PHE A 413 -18.01 5.07 17.12
CA PHE A 413 -17.05 6.09 16.71
C PHE A 413 -15.78 5.96 17.53
N ILE A 414 -14.62 5.93 16.87
CA ILE A 414 -13.29 5.81 17.50
C ILE A 414 -12.43 6.99 17.06
N ASP A 415 -11.96 7.77 18.03
CA ASP A 415 -10.99 8.83 17.78
C ASP A 415 -9.57 8.33 18.09
N ALA A 416 -8.89 7.87 17.05
CA ALA A 416 -7.49 7.45 17.10
C ALA A 416 -6.52 8.55 16.60
N SER A 417 -6.97 9.79 16.54
CA SER A 417 -6.17 10.91 16.01
C SER A 417 -4.90 11.20 16.82
N GLU A 418 -4.91 10.87 18.12
CA GLU A 418 -3.76 11.02 19.01
C GLU A 418 -2.92 9.72 19.13
N LEU A 419 -3.32 8.63 18.48
CA LEU A 419 -2.61 7.36 18.50
C LEU A 419 -1.59 7.29 17.37
N PHE A 420 -0.41 7.84 17.57
CA PHE A 420 0.69 7.77 16.62
C PHE A 420 2.04 7.97 17.29
N LYS A 421 3.07 7.55 16.62
CA LYS A 421 4.46 7.90 16.90
C LYS A 421 4.94 8.84 15.79
N LYS A 422 5.48 9.99 16.17
CA LYS A 422 6.08 10.93 15.21
C LYS A 422 7.42 10.40 14.73
N GLU A 423 7.60 10.35 13.41
CA GLU A 423 8.89 10.09 12.77
C GLU A 423 9.30 11.26 11.87
N THR A 424 10.46 11.17 11.22
CA THR A 424 11.06 12.31 10.52
C THR A 424 10.17 12.89 9.42
N ASN A 425 9.53 12.03 8.62
CA ASN A 425 8.74 12.46 7.46
C ASN A 425 7.23 12.29 7.68
N ASN A 426 6.81 11.19 8.28
CA ASN A 426 5.41 10.85 8.49
C ASN A 426 5.18 10.34 9.92
N ASN A 427 3.94 10.40 10.38
CA ASN A 427 3.51 9.69 11.56
C ASN A 427 3.33 8.20 11.24
N ILE A 428 3.47 7.34 12.24
CA ILE A 428 3.24 5.91 12.11
C ILE A 428 2.33 5.38 13.23
N LEU A 429 1.55 4.35 12.92
CA LEU A 429 0.88 3.54 13.93
C LEU A 429 1.84 2.43 14.37
N THR A 430 2.12 2.34 15.66
CA THR A 430 2.85 1.20 16.24
C THR A 430 1.89 0.03 16.45
N ASP A 431 2.42 -1.18 16.66
CA ASP A 431 1.60 -2.34 16.99
C ASP A 431 0.72 -2.09 18.23
N ALA A 432 1.25 -1.43 19.26
CA ALA A 432 0.47 -1.05 20.44
C ALA A 432 -0.70 -0.10 20.14
N HIS A 433 -0.54 0.82 19.17
CA HIS A 433 -1.65 1.68 18.73
C HIS A 433 -2.72 0.86 18.00
N ILE A 434 -2.31 -0.05 17.12
CA ILE A 434 -3.22 -0.94 16.38
C ILE A 434 -3.97 -1.84 17.36
N GLU A 435 -3.28 -2.49 18.30
CA GLU A 435 -3.89 -3.32 19.34
C GLU A 435 -4.92 -2.55 20.16
N LYS A 436 -4.62 -1.31 20.56
CA LYS A 436 -5.56 -0.46 21.31
C LYS A 436 -6.81 -0.14 20.48
N ILE A 437 -6.65 0.19 19.19
CA ILE A 437 -7.79 0.42 18.29
C ILE A 437 -8.62 -0.86 18.17
N MET A 438 -7.98 -2.00 17.93
CA MET A 438 -8.67 -3.29 17.79
C MET A 438 -9.37 -3.73 19.07
N GLN A 439 -8.79 -3.46 20.24
CA GLN A 439 -9.39 -3.75 21.53
C GLN A 439 -10.71 -2.99 21.74
N VAL A 440 -10.72 -1.67 21.53
CA VAL A 440 -11.94 -0.88 21.67
C VAL A 440 -12.94 -1.16 20.56
N PHE A 441 -12.46 -1.48 19.35
CA PHE A 441 -13.32 -1.93 18.26
C PHE A 441 -14.08 -3.22 18.63
N ALA A 442 -13.39 -4.18 19.21
CA ALA A 442 -13.97 -5.47 19.60
C ALA A 442 -14.90 -5.37 20.80
N SER A 443 -14.52 -4.61 21.84
CA SER A 443 -15.31 -4.51 23.08
C SER A 443 -16.59 -3.69 22.91
N LYS A 444 -16.64 -2.75 21.95
CA LYS A 444 -17.73 -1.79 21.73
C LYS A 444 -18.03 -0.90 22.96
N GLU A 445 -17.14 -0.87 23.94
CA GLU A 445 -17.29 -0.09 25.17
C GLU A 445 -16.99 1.39 24.94
N ASP A 446 -17.69 2.25 25.66
CA ASP A 446 -17.40 3.69 25.68
C ASP A 446 -16.14 3.95 26.51
N VAL A 447 -15.18 4.65 25.92
CA VAL A 447 -13.97 5.10 26.60
C VAL A 447 -13.81 6.61 26.37
N ALA A 448 -13.72 7.38 27.43
CA ALA A 448 -13.60 8.84 27.35
C ALA A 448 -12.46 9.26 26.41
N HIS A 449 -12.74 10.20 25.52
CA HIS A 449 -11.80 10.74 24.53
C HIS A 449 -11.24 9.73 23.51
N LEU A 450 -11.81 8.53 23.43
CA LEU A 450 -11.34 7.50 22.51
C LEU A 450 -12.47 6.85 21.71
N THR A 451 -13.54 6.38 22.36
CA THR A 451 -14.61 5.68 21.68
C THR A 451 -15.97 5.94 22.28
N LYS A 452 -16.98 5.99 21.42
CA LYS A 452 -18.39 6.18 21.77
C LYS A 452 -19.26 5.29 20.91
N SER A 453 -20.14 4.51 21.53
CA SER A 453 -21.22 3.79 20.87
C SER A 453 -22.48 4.67 20.86
N VAL A 454 -22.99 4.98 19.68
CA VAL A 454 -24.08 5.95 19.49
C VAL A 454 -25.30 5.25 18.90
N THR A 455 -26.46 5.49 19.48
CA THR A 455 -27.71 4.87 19.01
C THR A 455 -28.13 5.41 17.64
N PHE A 456 -28.90 4.61 16.92
CA PHE A 456 -29.49 4.98 15.63
C PHE A 456 -30.23 6.32 15.71
N GLU A 457 -31.09 6.51 16.74
CA GLU A 457 -31.89 7.71 16.92
C GLU A 457 -31.02 8.97 17.09
N THR A 458 -29.89 8.82 17.77
CA THR A 458 -28.94 9.94 17.95
C THR A 458 -28.27 10.31 16.62
N VAL A 459 -27.89 9.33 15.80
CA VAL A 459 -27.31 9.59 14.47
C VAL A 459 -28.35 10.26 13.56
N VAL A 460 -29.59 9.79 13.57
CA VAL A 460 -30.70 10.39 12.80
C VAL A 460 -30.97 11.82 13.26
N ALA A 461 -31.03 12.07 14.57
CA ALA A 461 -31.24 13.40 15.14
C ALA A 461 -30.10 14.38 14.80
N ASN A 462 -28.92 13.87 14.44
CA ASN A 462 -27.76 14.66 13.97
C ASN A 462 -27.63 14.62 12.42
N ASP A 463 -28.73 14.56 11.69
CA ASP A 463 -28.79 14.60 10.22
C ASP A 463 -27.88 13.57 9.53
N TYR A 464 -27.77 12.37 10.08
CA TYR A 464 -26.87 11.31 9.59
C TYR A 464 -25.40 11.74 9.47
N ASN A 465 -24.99 12.68 10.31
CA ASN A 465 -23.59 13.05 10.43
C ASN A 465 -22.81 11.88 11.05
N LEU A 466 -21.74 11.43 10.38
CA LEU A 466 -20.88 10.33 10.82
C LEU A 466 -19.47 10.81 11.17
N SER A 467 -19.28 12.11 11.38
CA SER A 467 -18.00 12.66 11.82
C SER A 467 -17.70 12.25 13.25
N VAL A 468 -16.54 11.64 13.49
CA VAL A 468 -16.13 11.16 14.81
C VAL A 468 -16.16 12.27 15.87
N SER A 469 -15.68 13.47 15.51
CA SER A 469 -15.65 14.64 16.40
C SER A 469 -17.04 15.15 16.83
N SER A 470 -18.12 14.68 16.19
CA SER A 470 -19.49 15.00 16.60
C SER A 470 -19.97 14.17 17.81
N TYR A 471 -19.26 13.09 18.13
CA TYR A 471 -19.68 12.11 19.16
C TYR A 471 -18.60 11.80 20.19
N VAL A 472 -17.34 11.89 19.82
CA VAL A 472 -16.20 11.69 20.72
C VAL A 472 -15.57 13.05 21.02
N GLU A 473 -15.62 13.46 22.27
CA GLU A 473 -14.97 14.71 22.70
C GLU A 473 -13.45 14.56 22.69
N ALA A 474 -12.77 15.48 22.02
CA ALA A 474 -11.32 15.54 22.06
C ALA A 474 -10.82 15.80 23.50
N LYS A 475 -9.67 15.25 23.84
CA LYS A 475 -9.02 15.55 25.11
C LYS A 475 -8.62 17.04 25.12
N ASP A 476 -9.03 17.77 26.16
CA ASP A 476 -8.59 19.15 26.35
C ASP A 476 -7.13 19.17 26.81
N ASN A 477 -6.23 19.32 25.85
CA ASN A 477 -4.78 19.40 26.09
C ASN A 477 -4.31 20.85 26.29
N ARG A 478 -5.24 21.83 26.43
CA ARG A 478 -4.84 23.21 26.69
C ARG A 478 -4.19 23.28 28.06
N GLU A 479 -2.96 23.76 28.11
CA GLU A 479 -2.31 24.09 29.36
C GLU A 479 -3.17 25.15 30.08
N ILE A 480 -3.56 24.84 31.33
CA ILE A 480 -4.16 25.83 32.20
C ILE A 480 -3.06 26.79 32.59
N ILE A 481 -2.90 27.84 31.78
CA ILE A 481 -1.90 28.87 32.04
C ILE A 481 -2.37 29.70 33.24
N ASN A 482 -1.64 29.59 34.34
CA ASN A 482 -1.81 30.49 35.45
C ASN A 482 -1.25 31.88 35.07
N ILE A 483 -2.12 32.76 34.64
CA ILE A 483 -1.74 34.12 34.18
C ILE A 483 -0.95 34.89 35.25
N ALA A 484 -1.21 34.65 36.53
CA ALA A 484 -0.47 35.30 37.60
C ALA A 484 0.99 34.79 37.70
N GLU A 485 1.22 33.50 37.55
CA GLU A 485 2.57 32.92 37.49
C GLU A 485 3.33 33.36 36.26
N LEU A 486 2.70 33.28 35.08
CA LEU A 486 3.29 33.72 33.81
C LEU A 486 3.68 35.20 33.85
N ASN A 487 2.83 36.08 34.44
CA ASN A 487 3.12 37.50 34.63
C ASN A 487 4.27 37.72 35.62
N ALA A 488 4.41 36.89 36.65
CA ALA A 488 5.53 36.97 37.59
C ALA A 488 6.84 36.55 36.91
N GLU A 489 6.85 35.48 36.13
CA GLU A 489 7.99 35.05 35.32
C GLU A 489 8.39 36.11 34.26
N LEU A 490 7.40 36.70 33.59
CA LEU A 490 7.61 37.77 32.61
C LEU A 490 8.29 38.98 33.26
N LYS A 491 7.79 39.42 34.42
CA LYS A 491 8.42 40.53 35.17
C LYS A 491 9.86 40.22 35.58
N THR A 492 10.11 38.99 36.02
CA THR A 492 11.48 38.53 36.38
C THR A 492 12.39 38.51 35.16
N THR A 493 11.89 38.05 34.02
CA THR A 493 12.65 37.99 32.76
C THR A 493 12.95 39.39 32.24
N VAL A 494 11.99 40.31 32.26
CA VAL A 494 12.18 41.71 31.87
C VAL A 494 13.22 42.38 32.76
N SER A 495 13.15 42.17 34.10
CA SER A 495 14.14 42.72 35.02
C SER A 495 15.57 42.22 34.74
N LYS A 496 15.73 40.94 34.38
CA LYS A 496 17.02 40.39 33.94
C LYS A 496 17.53 40.99 32.64
N ILE A 497 16.63 41.23 31.68
CA ILE A 497 16.97 41.90 30.42
C ILE A 497 17.45 43.33 30.68
N ASP A 498 16.75 44.05 31.53
CA ASP A 498 17.12 45.43 31.87
C ASP A 498 18.47 45.50 32.61
N GLN A 499 18.75 44.52 33.47
CA GLN A 499 20.05 44.42 34.12
C GLN A 499 21.16 44.11 33.10
N LEU A 500 20.97 43.14 32.22
CA LEU A 500 21.94 42.80 31.18
C LEU A 500 22.21 43.98 30.22
N ARG A 501 21.19 44.77 29.91
CA ARG A 501 21.36 46.01 29.13
C ARG A 501 22.25 47.02 29.84
N LYS A 502 22.01 47.26 31.15
CA LYS A 502 22.87 48.14 31.95
C LYS A 502 24.31 47.66 32.00
N ASP A 503 24.50 46.33 32.13
CA ASP A 503 25.84 45.77 32.15
C ASP A 503 26.55 45.93 30.80
N ILE A 504 25.85 45.76 29.69
CA ILE A 504 26.37 46.02 28.35
C ILE A 504 26.71 47.49 28.16
N ASP A 505 25.80 48.41 28.55
CA ASP A 505 26.01 49.85 28.44
C ASP A 505 27.24 50.28 29.26
N ALA A 506 27.47 49.68 30.45
CA ALA A 506 28.64 49.91 31.26
C ALA A 506 29.93 49.45 30.57
N ILE A 507 29.93 48.27 29.96
CA ILE A 507 31.08 47.73 29.20
C ILE A 507 31.38 48.60 27.97
N VAL A 508 30.31 49.04 27.24
CA VAL A 508 30.50 49.93 26.09
C VAL A 508 31.10 51.26 26.50
N ALA A 509 30.62 51.85 27.61
CA ALA A 509 31.18 53.11 28.14
C ALA A 509 32.65 52.95 28.58
N GLU A 510 33.03 51.80 29.14
CA GLU A 510 34.43 51.50 29.49
C GLU A 510 35.32 51.40 28.24
N ILE A 511 34.82 50.74 27.17
CA ILE A 511 35.56 50.62 25.91
C ILE A 511 35.71 52.00 25.23
N GLU A 512 34.64 52.78 25.13
CA GLU A 512 34.65 54.13 24.56
C GLU A 512 35.55 55.07 25.39
N GLY A 513 35.55 54.94 26.70
CA GLY A 513 36.44 55.73 27.58
C GLY A 513 37.94 55.37 27.43
N CYS A 514 38.26 54.12 27.01
CA CYS A 514 39.62 53.71 26.70
C CYS A 514 40.12 54.20 25.33
N GLU A 515 39.26 54.46 24.36
CA GLU A 515 39.66 54.98 23.04
C GLU A 515 39.99 56.47 23.04
N VAL A 516 39.53 57.20 24.01
CA VAL A 516 39.84 58.66 24.13
C VAL A 516 41.19 58.96 24.78
N GLN A 517 41.90 57.93 25.28
CA GLN A 517 43.23 58.08 25.89
C GLN A 517 44.38 57.59 24.99
N LYS A 518 44.21 57.41 23.74
CA LYS A 518 45.28 57.22 22.74
C LYS A 518 45.21 58.38 21.75
#